data_b8b656490b1311782da4a4c2a18fab22
#
_entry.id   b8b656490b1311782da4a4c2a18fab22
#
_cell.length_a   1.000
_cell.length_b   1.000
_cell.length_c   1.000
_cell.angle_alpha   90.00
_cell.angle_beta   90.00
_cell.angle_gamma   90.00
#
_symmetry.space_group_name_H-M   'P 1'
#
loop_
_entity.id
_entity.type
_entity.pdbx_description
1 polymer ?
#
loop_
_entity_poly.entity_id
_entity_poly.type
_entity_poly.pdbx_seq_one_letter_code
_entity_poly.pdbx_strand_id
1 'polypeptide(L)'
;MKRKTLTTVALLLTLSAAAHANSFGKYSYIGVGLQYSEQKNDSLGSFLGSEFDGKGSRDLFGVNFTGSYSPVTMDAYVKYEFEGTTSGNTDISSSFAGLGGYNNFNTTSLFYTVGVSKYDVEREYSSREGSARFREFGPAADLGVSFQLAPFLALTPRYRISYLDHDVMNDFKLTGQFMFGSTFSLEVSAGYNTYRDSEQFNGQTAVKFAF
;
A
#
# COMPACT_ATOMS: atom_id res chain seq x y z
N MET A 1 27.24 -6.63 26.89
CA MET A 1 26.10 -6.33 26.05
C MET A 1 25.89 -7.25 24.82
N LYS A 2 26.76 -8.21 24.51
CA LYS A 2 26.69 -9.06 23.29
C LYS A 2 25.74 -10.29 23.37
N ARG A 3 25.27 -10.69 24.56
CA ARG A 3 24.43 -11.91 24.74
C ARG A 3 22.93 -11.69 24.49
N LYS A 4 22.42 -10.46 24.63
CA LYS A 4 20.98 -10.18 24.45
C LYS A 4 20.54 -10.14 22.99
N THR A 5 21.42 -9.75 22.07
CA THR A 5 21.15 -9.68 20.63
C THR A 5 21.04 -11.07 19.99
N LEU A 6 21.84 -12.03 20.46
CA LEU A 6 21.82 -13.40 19.94
C LEU A 6 20.54 -14.16 20.33
N THR A 7 20.00 -13.89 21.51
CA THR A 7 18.76 -14.52 22.00
C THR A 7 17.54 -14.05 21.22
N THR A 8 17.50 -12.76 20.81
CA THR A 8 16.40 -12.21 20.03
C THR A 8 16.38 -12.76 18.58
N VAL A 9 17.55 -12.91 17.98
CA VAL A 9 17.68 -13.53 16.64
C VAL A 9 17.33 -15.02 16.67
N ALA A 10 17.75 -15.75 17.72
CA ALA A 10 17.40 -17.16 17.90
C ALA A 10 15.90 -17.36 18.14
N LEU A 11 15.23 -16.45 18.88
CA LEU A 11 13.78 -16.52 19.10
C LEU A 11 12.98 -16.27 17.80
N LEU A 12 13.45 -15.36 16.93
CA LEU A 12 12.87 -15.12 15.61
C LEU A 12 13.06 -16.33 14.68
N LEU A 13 14.20 -17.02 14.76
CA LEU A 13 14.48 -18.20 13.95
C LEU A 13 13.72 -19.46 14.44
N THR A 14 13.43 -19.57 15.72
CA THR A 14 12.65 -20.72 16.25
C THR A 14 11.15 -20.60 16.00
N LEU A 15 10.60 -19.38 15.88
CA LEU A 15 9.22 -19.15 15.45
C LEU A 15 8.99 -19.57 13.99
N SER A 16 10.03 -19.57 13.15
CA SER A 16 9.93 -19.94 11.74
C SER A 16 9.87 -21.46 11.51
N ALA A 17 10.29 -22.30 12.46
CA ALA A 17 10.32 -23.75 12.29
C ALA A 17 8.96 -24.45 12.49
N ALA A 18 7.97 -23.77 13.05
CA ALA A 18 6.63 -24.34 13.30
C ALA A 18 5.61 -24.09 12.17
N ALA A 19 5.98 -23.37 11.11
CA ALA A 19 5.04 -22.92 10.09
C ALA A 19 5.11 -23.79 8.81
N HIS A 20 4.53 -24.98 8.85
CA HIS A 20 4.33 -25.80 7.64
C HIS A 20 3.12 -25.37 6.79
N ALA A 21 2.27 -24.44 7.28
CA ALA A 21 1.22 -23.80 6.50
C ALA A 21 1.49 -22.31 6.46
N ASN A 22 1.71 -21.74 5.28
CA ASN A 22 1.92 -20.31 5.09
C ASN A 22 0.68 -19.63 4.50
N SER A 23 0.63 -18.31 4.57
CA SER A 23 -0.44 -17.50 3.98
C SER A 23 -0.16 -17.11 2.52
N PHE A 24 0.89 -17.64 1.91
CA PHE A 24 1.22 -17.35 0.51
C PHE A 24 0.10 -17.77 -0.43
N GLY A 25 -0.20 -16.92 -1.41
CA GLY A 25 -1.26 -17.19 -2.39
C GLY A 25 -2.69 -17.12 -1.84
N LYS A 26 -2.90 -16.71 -0.59
CA LYS A 26 -4.23 -16.46 -0.03
C LYS A 26 -4.69 -15.05 -0.35
N TYR A 27 -5.87 -14.96 -0.96
CA TYR A 27 -6.51 -13.70 -1.34
C TYR A 27 -7.72 -13.33 -0.47
N SER A 28 -7.96 -14.07 0.62
CA SER A 28 -8.87 -13.66 1.69
C SER A 28 -8.07 -13.17 2.88
N TYR A 29 -8.08 -11.86 3.12
CA TYR A 29 -7.32 -11.25 4.20
C TYR A 29 -7.82 -9.85 4.56
N ILE A 30 -7.44 -9.40 5.74
CA ILE A 30 -7.48 -8.00 6.16
C ILE A 30 -6.11 -7.58 6.67
N GLY A 31 -5.73 -6.33 6.43
CA GLY A 31 -4.48 -5.76 6.88
C GLY A 31 -4.64 -4.33 7.34
N VAL A 32 -3.87 -3.94 8.35
CA VAL A 32 -3.80 -2.58 8.87
C VAL A 32 -2.36 -2.25 9.21
N GLY A 33 -1.96 -1.01 8.95
CA GLY A 33 -0.59 -0.61 9.14
C GLY A 33 -0.37 0.88 9.27
N LEU A 34 0.91 1.21 9.41
CA LEU A 34 1.41 2.58 9.44
C LEU A 34 2.10 2.91 8.13
N GLN A 35 2.05 4.18 7.77
CA GLN A 35 2.65 4.71 6.55
C GLN A 35 3.44 5.97 6.86
N TYR A 36 4.61 6.06 6.23
CA TYR A 36 5.38 7.29 6.06
C TYR A 36 5.45 7.62 4.58
N SER A 37 5.27 8.88 4.24
CA SER A 37 5.36 9.35 2.85
C SER A 37 6.22 10.60 2.78
N GLU A 38 7.06 10.66 1.76
CA GLU A 38 7.81 11.84 1.40
C GLU A 38 7.29 12.36 0.06
N GLN A 39 6.86 13.62 0.04
CA GLN A 39 6.37 14.30 -1.15
C GLN A 39 7.37 15.35 -1.62
N LYS A 40 7.64 15.41 -2.92
CA LYS A 40 8.46 16.48 -3.50
C LYS A 40 7.74 17.83 -3.44
N ASN A 41 8.49 18.88 -3.17
CA ASN A 41 8.03 20.20 -2.73
C ASN A 41 7.01 20.93 -3.60
N ASP A 42 7.09 20.78 -4.91
CA ASP A 42 6.36 21.66 -5.84
C ASP A 42 5.04 21.05 -6.33
N SER A 43 4.67 19.92 -5.74
CA SER A 43 3.60 19.10 -6.27
C SER A 43 2.19 19.49 -5.83
N LEU A 44 2.03 20.26 -4.76
CA LEU A 44 0.69 20.65 -4.28
C LEU A 44 0.05 21.73 -5.16
N GLY A 45 0.83 22.56 -5.82
CA GLY A 45 0.34 23.56 -6.76
C GLY A 45 -0.44 22.96 -7.93
N SER A 46 -0.05 21.77 -8.40
CA SER A 46 -0.76 21.08 -9.47
C SER A 46 -2.16 20.59 -9.08
N PHE A 47 -2.46 20.50 -7.77
CA PHE A 47 -3.76 20.08 -7.24
C PHE A 47 -4.58 21.23 -6.69
N LEU A 48 -3.95 22.15 -5.99
CA LEU A 48 -4.61 23.17 -5.17
C LEU A 48 -4.48 24.59 -5.72
N GLY A 49 -3.65 24.80 -6.75
CA GLY A 49 -3.35 26.10 -7.35
C GLY A 49 -1.92 26.58 -7.08
N SER A 50 -1.40 27.46 -7.93
CA SER A 50 0.00 27.92 -7.88
C SER A 50 0.40 28.66 -6.60
N GLU A 51 -0.56 29.17 -5.84
CA GLU A 51 -0.33 29.75 -4.51
C GLU A 51 0.17 28.75 -3.47
N PHE A 52 0.09 27.44 -3.78
CA PHE A 52 0.59 26.35 -2.93
C PHE A 52 1.95 25.82 -3.36
N ASP A 53 2.51 26.28 -4.46
CA ASP A 53 3.83 25.87 -4.92
C ASP A 53 4.88 26.13 -3.84
N GLY A 54 5.73 25.12 -3.61
CA GLY A 54 6.80 25.18 -2.60
C GLY A 54 6.34 25.23 -1.14
N LYS A 55 5.01 25.14 -0.86
CA LYS A 55 4.45 25.17 0.51
C LYS A 55 4.01 23.81 1.01
N GLY A 56 4.28 22.75 0.27
CA GLY A 56 3.95 21.39 0.65
C GLY A 56 4.75 20.90 1.86
N SER A 57 4.14 20.06 2.68
CA SER A 57 4.86 19.29 3.68
C SER A 57 5.60 18.16 2.99
N ARG A 58 6.87 17.94 3.33
CA ARG A 58 7.69 16.87 2.76
C ARG A 58 7.40 15.53 3.39
N ASP A 59 7.19 15.54 4.71
CA ASP A 59 7.05 14.36 5.54
C ASP A 59 5.60 14.22 6.00
N LEU A 60 4.96 13.14 5.60
CA LEU A 60 3.60 12.81 6.01
C LEU A 60 3.59 11.46 6.72
N PHE A 61 2.82 11.36 7.79
CA PHE A 61 2.61 10.13 8.53
C PHE A 61 1.14 9.74 8.47
N GLY A 62 0.87 8.44 8.49
CA GLY A 62 -0.49 7.99 8.42
C GLY A 62 -0.69 6.51 8.59
N VAL A 63 -1.83 6.06 8.10
CA VAL A 63 -2.29 4.68 8.23
C VAL A 63 -2.65 4.11 6.87
N ASN A 64 -2.54 2.80 6.77
CA ASN A 64 -3.05 2.06 5.64
C ASN A 64 -3.97 0.94 6.09
N PHE A 65 -4.93 0.62 5.24
CA PHE A 65 -5.85 -0.49 5.40
C PHE A 65 -5.96 -1.24 4.09
N THR A 66 -5.99 -2.56 4.14
CA THR A 66 -6.23 -3.42 2.99
C THR A 66 -7.17 -4.54 3.37
N GLY A 67 -8.10 -4.87 2.48
CA GLY A 67 -9.00 -5.99 2.63
C GLY A 67 -9.20 -6.68 1.29
N SER A 68 -9.25 -8.00 1.31
CA SER A 68 -9.54 -8.80 0.13
C SER A 68 -10.33 -10.03 0.53
N TYR A 69 -11.25 -10.45 -0.35
CA TYR A 69 -12.02 -11.66 -0.19
C TYR A 69 -12.05 -12.44 -1.49
N SER A 70 -11.67 -13.70 -1.42
CA SER A 70 -11.71 -14.66 -2.53
C SER A 70 -12.61 -15.83 -2.14
N PRO A 71 -13.72 -16.08 -2.86
CA PRO A 71 -14.51 -17.29 -2.69
C PRO A 71 -13.66 -18.54 -2.98
N VAL A 72 -13.80 -19.58 -2.16
CA VAL A 72 -12.99 -20.83 -2.27
C VAL A 72 -13.13 -21.52 -3.63
N THR A 73 -14.22 -21.24 -4.35
CA THR A 73 -14.55 -21.90 -5.63
C THR A 73 -14.10 -21.14 -6.87
N MET A 74 -13.46 -19.97 -6.70
CA MET A 74 -13.08 -19.09 -7.80
C MET A 74 -11.66 -18.56 -7.63
N ASP A 75 -10.87 -18.55 -8.71
CA ASP A 75 -9.59 -17.85 -8.76
C ASP A 75 -9.78 -16.33 -8.99
N ALA A 76 -10.74 -15.77 -8.28
CA ALA A 76 -11.15 -14.37 -8.33
C ALA A 76 -11.27 -13.81 -6.92
N TYR A 77 -11.14 -12.47 -6.79
CA TYR A 77 -11.27 -11.78 -5.51
C TYR A 77 -11.84 -10.37 -5.68
N VAL A 78 -12.40 -9.86 -4.59
CA VAL A 78 -12.67 -8.44 -4.42
C VAL A 78 -11.59 -7.85 -3.51
N LYS A 79 -11.19 -6.60 -3.77
CA LYS A 79 -10.12 -5.92 -3.03
C LYS A 79 -10.51 -4.50 -2.73
N TYR A 80 -10.12 -4.05 -1.54
CA TYR A 80 -10.16 -2.66 -1.12
C TYR A 80 -8.85 -2.28 -0.46
N GLU A 81 -8.33 -1.11 -0.82
CA GLU A 81 -7.14 -0.49 -0.21
C GLU A 81 -7.46 0.96 0.14
N PHE A 82 -6.93 1.41 1.25
CA PHE A 82 -6.94 2.79 1.70
C PHE A 82 -5.57 3.17 2.26
N GLU A 83 -5.09 4.32 1.87
CA GLU A 83 -3.87 4.94 2.36
C GLU A 83 -4.20 6.39 2.70
N GLY A 84 -3.94 6.80 3.93
CA GLY A 84 -4.17 8.16 4.39
C GLY A 84 -2.97 8.67 5.16
N THR A 85 -2.46 9.83 4.77
CA THR A 85 -1.31 10.47 5.40
C THR A 85 -1.61 11.93 5.68
N THR A 86 -1.07 12.43 6.78
CA THR A 86 -1.23 13.81 7.22
C THR A 86 0.10 14.43 7.63
N SER A 87 0.25 15.72 7.42
CA SER A 87 1.34 16.51 7.97
C SER A 87 0.89 17.96 8.17
N GLY A 88 0.87 18.38 9.43
CA GLY A 88 0.45 19.72 9.80
C GLY A 88 -0.98 20.02 9.33
N ASN A 89 -1.10 20.76 8.25
CA ASN A 89 -2.38 21.19 7.67
C ASN A 89 -2.65 20.57 6.28
N THR A 90 -1.94 19.50 5.92
CA THR A 90 -2.08 18.82 4.63
C THR A 90 -2.46 17.36 4.86
N ASP A 91 -3.55 16.94 4.25
CA ASP A 91 -4.04 15.57 4.25
C ASP A 91 -4.04 15.03 2.82
N ILE A 92 -3.45 13.86 2.63
CA ILE A 92 -3.44 13.14 1.36
C ILE A 92 -4.00 11.75 1.60
N SER A 93 -5.01 11.37 0.83
CA SER A 93 -5.53 10.02 0.87
C SER A 93 -5.76 9.43 -0.51
N SER A 94 -5.51 8.15 -0.63
CA SER A 94 -5.84 7.35 -1.80
C SER A 94 -6.66 6.14 -1.40
N SER A 95 -7.56 5.71 -2.26
CA SER A 95 -8.26 4.45 -2.09
C SER A 95 -8.47 3.76 -3.43
N PHE A 96 -8.52 2.45 -3.38
CA PHE A 96 -8.79 1.60 -4.55
C PHE A 96 -9.76 0.50 -4.16
N ALA A 97 -10.76 0.27 -5.01
CA ALA A 97 -11.69 -0.86 -4.90
C ALA A 97 -11.81 -1.55 -6.26
N GLY A 98 -11.71 -2.87 -6.28
CA GLY A 98 -11.73 -3.59 -7.55
C GLY A 98 -12.04 -5.07 -7.42
N LEU A 99 -12.23 -5.68 -8.60
CA LEU A 99 -12.39 -7.11 -8.82
C LEU A 99 -11.16 -7.62 -9.55
N GLY A 100 -10.65 -8.76 -9.14
CA GLY A 100 -9.43 -9.33 -9.71
C GLY A 100 -9.48 -10.83 -9.83
N GLY A 101 -8.45 -11.33 -10.50
CA GLY A 101 -8.17 -12.76 -10.58
C GLY A 101 -6.72 -13.05 -10.24
N TYR A 102 -6.43 -14.30 -9.94
CA TYR A 102 -5.08 -14.75 -9.64
C TYR A 102 -4.82 -16.16 -10.17
N ASN A 103 -3.55 -16.45 -10.40
CA ASN A 103 -3.08 -17.78 -10.73
C ASN A 103 -1.88 -18.13 -9.84
N ASN A 104 -1.98 -19.22 -9.10
CA ASN A 104 -0.93 -19.70 -8.22
C ASN A 104 -0.11 -20.81 -8.89
N PHE A 105 1.21 -20.64 -8.95
CA PHE A 105 2.19 -21.56 -9.52
C PHE A 105 3.25 -21.89 -8.47
N ASN A 106 3.05 -22.93 -7.67
CA ASN A 106 3.98 -23.32 -6.60
C ASN A 106 4.48 -22.15 -5.72
N THR A 107 5.61 -21.53 -6.11
CA THR A 107 6.27 -20.43 -5.41
C THR A 107 5.98 -19.07 -6.02
N THR A 108 5.12 -19.00 -7.02
CA THR A 108 4.77 -17.74 -7.71
C THR A 108 3.26 -17.59 -7.77
N SER A 109 2.77 -16.37 -7.54
CA SER A 109 1.37 -16.03 -7.71
C SER A 109 1.27 -14.76 -8.57
N LEU A 110 0.62 -14.88 -9.72
CA LEU A 110 0.30 -13.75 -10.58
C LEU A 110 -1.11 -13.26 -10.22
N PHE A 111 -1.31 -11.96 -10.09
CA PHE A 111 -2.62 -11.39 -9.86
C PHE A 111 -2.84 -10.09 -10.65
N TYR A 112 -4.09 -9.82 -10.96
CA TYR A 112 -4.53 -8.58 -11.60
C TYR A 112 -5.86 -8.12 -11.02
N THR A 113 -6.10 -6.81 -11.02
CA THR A 113 -7.34 -6.21 -10.53
C THR A 113 -7.75 -5.07 -11.44
N VAL A 114 -9.04 -4.96 -11.72
CA VAL A 114 -9.63 -3.78 -12.37
C VAL A 114 -10.66 -3.17 -11.43
N GLY A 115 -10.74 -1.85 -11.38
CA GLY A 115 -11.59 -1.19 -10.42
C GLY A 115 -11.61 0.32 -10.55
N VAL A 116 -11.80 0.98 -9.42
CA VAL A 116 -11.85 2.43 -9.30
C VAL A 116 -10.84 2.89 -8.24
N SER A 117 -10.05 3.88 -8.58
CA SER A 117 -9.20 4.62 -7.63
C SER A 117 -9.81 5.97 -7.32
N LYS A 118 -9.57 6.44 -6.10
CA LYS A 118 -9.86 7.78 -5.63
C LYS A 118 -8.57 8.40 -5.09
N TYR A 119 -8.33 9.67 -5.40
CA TYR A 119 -7.25 10.46 -4.85
C TYR A 119 -7.82 11.76 -4.27
N ASP A 120 -7.42 12.12 -3.06
CA ASP A 120 -7.95 13.26 -2.32
C ASP A 120 -6.79 13.99 -1.64
N VAL A 121 -6.64 15.27 -1.93
CA VAL A 121 -5.66 16.16 -1.31
C VAL A 121 -6.42 17.31 -0.69
N GLU A 122 -6.23 17.54 0.60
CA GLU A 122 -6.84 18.65 1.32
C GLU A 122 -5.78 19.43 2.09
N ARG A 123 -5.85 20.75 2.05
CA ARG A 123 -5.01 21.62 2.82
C ARG A 123 -5.84 22.71 3.48
N GLU A 124 -5.70 22.79 4.80
CA GLU A 124 -6.31 23.85 5.57
C GLU A 124 -5.45 25.11 5.56
N TYR A 125 -6.08 26.25 5.33
CA TYR A 125 -5.48 27.56 5.59
C TYR A 125 -5.52 27.86 7.09
N SER A 126 -4.80 28.89 7.52
CA SER A 126 -4.98 29.38 8.88
C SER A 126 -6.46 29.73 9.11
N SER A 127 -6.97 29.49 10.31
CA SER A 127 -8.37 29.39 10.76
C SER A 127 -9.38 30.47 10.32
N ARG A 128 -9.03 31.35 9.37
CA ARG A 128 -9.89 32.43 8.83
C ARG A 128 -10.12 32.37 7.30
N GLU A 129 -9.40 31.51 6.58
CA GLU A 129 -9.36 31.56 5.10
C GLU A 129 -9.95 30.33 4.39
N GLY A 130 -10.37 29.27 5.12
CA GLY A 130 -10.98 28.10 4.51
C GLY A 130 -9.99 26.95 4.23
N SER A 131 -10.40 25.97 3.44
CA SER A 131 -9.57 24.87 2.95
C SER A 131 -9.61 24.79 1.43
N ALA A 132 -8.48 24.41 0.82
CA ALA A 132 -8.43 24.01 -0.57
C ALA A 132 -8.46 22.48 -0.63
N ARG A 133 -9.23 21.94 -1.57
CA ARG A 133 -9.39 20.52 -1.72
C ARG A 133 -9.43 20.11 -3.18
N PHE A 134 -8.66 19.10 -3.52
CA PHE A 134 -8.71 18.36 -4.77
C PHE A 134 -9.21 16.96 -4.50
N ARG A 135 -10.22 16.50 -5.24
CA ARG A 135 -10.76 15.15 -5.11
C ARG A 135 -11.17 14.62 -6.47
N GLU A 136 -10.55 13.52 -6.86
CA GLU A 136 -10.87 12.85 -8.11
C GLU A 136 -10.99 11.34 -7.93
N PHE A 137 -11.75 10.72 -8.81
CA PHE A 137 -11.87 9.28 -8.90
C PHE A 137 -11.98 8.85 -10.37
N GLY A 138 -11.53 7.64 -10.66
CA GLY A 138 -11.59 7.13 -12.01
C GLY A 138 -11.18 5.66 -12.11
N PRO A 139 -11.27 5.09 -13.31
CA PRO A 139 -10.91 3.71 -13.54
C PRO A 139 -9.45 3.46 -13.24
N ALA A 140 -9.19 2.27 -12.73
CA ALA A 140 -7.85 1.83 -12.41
C ALA A 140 -7.67 0.33 -12.64
N ALA A 141 -6.42 -0.06 -12.91
CA ALA A 141 -6.02 -1.45 -13.01
C ALA A 141 -4.70 -1.67 -12.27
N ASP A 142 -4.56 -2.79 -11.57
CA ASP A 142 -3.28 -3.20 -11.01
C ASP A 142 -2.87 -4.61 -11.50
N LEU A 143 -1.57 -4.82 -11.54
CA LEU A 143 -0.93 -6.08 -11.88
C LEU A 143 0.21 -6.31 -10.92
N GLY A 144 0.35 -7.52 -10.42
CA GLY A 144 1.45 -7.89 -9.54
C GLY A 144 1.82 -9.36 -9.62
N VAL A 145 3.03 -9.63 -9.17
CA VAL A 145 3.56 -10.99 -9.07
C VAL A 145 4.14 -11.17 -7.68
N SER A 146 3.72 -12.21 -6.98
CA SER A 146 4.29 -12.60 -5.69
C SER A 146 5.23 -13.77 -5.88
N PHE A 147 6.44 -13.67 -5.33
CA PHE A 147 7.45 -14.72 -5.33
C PHE A 147 7.68 -15.17 -3.89
N GLN A 148 7.46 -16.44 -3.60
CA GLN A 148 7.85 -17.04 -2.33
C GLN A 148 9.34 -17.38 -2.38
N LEU A 149 10.16 -16.55 -1.72
CA LEU A 149 11.62 -16.70 -1.65
C LEU A 149 12.05 -17.75 -0.62
N ALA A 150 11.25 -17.90 0.44
CA ALA A 150 11.41 -18.89 1.50
C ALA A 150 10.03 -19.24 2.08
N PRO A 151 9.88 -20.33 2.85
CA PRO A 151 8.60 -20.69 3.46
C PRO A 151 7.96 -19.59 4.31
N PHE A 152 8.76 -18.67 4.83
CA PHE A 152 8.34 -17.57 5.68
C PHE A 152 8.43 -16.19 5.01
N LEU A 153 8.91 -16.10 3.75
CA LEU A 153 9.19 -14.83 3.07
C LEU A 153 8.67 -14.84 1.63
N ALA A 154 7.86 -13.86 1.29
CA ALA A 154 7.49 -13.56 -0.09
C ALA A 154 7.83 -12.12 -0.46
N LEU A 155 8.08 -11.88 -1.74
CA LEU A 155 8.33 -10.57 -2.33
C LEU A 155 7.31 -10.32 -3.44
N THR A 156 6.66 -9.15 -3.42
CA THR A 156 5.57 -8.83 -4.33
C THR A 156 5.79 -7.46 -4.95
N PRO A 157 6.37 -7.35 -6.15
CA PRO A 157 6.24 -6.17 -6.99
C PRO A 157 4.81 -6.06 -7.52
N ARG A 158 4.28 -4.82 -7.49
CA ARG A 158 2.96 -4.44 -8.01
C ARG A 158 3.06 -3.12 -8.76
N TYR A 159 2.33 -3.00 -9.84
CA TYR A 159 2.13 -1.77 -10.58
C TYR A 159 0.64 -1.50 -10.74
N ARG A 160 0.21 -0.26 -10.44
CA ARG A 160 -1.15 0.22 -10.67
C ARG A 160 -1.10 1.45 -11.57
N ILE A 161 -2.04 1.49 -12.50
CA ILE A 161 -2.35 2.64 -13.32
C ILE A 161 -3.76 3.10 -13.00
N SER A 162 -3.96 4.40 -12.79
CA SER A 162 -5.28 5.01 -12.55
C SER A 162 -5.44 6.22 -13.47
N TYR A 163 -6.62 6.37 -14.06
CA TYR A 163 -6.96 7.51 -14.90
C TYR A 163 -7.88 8.45 -14.13
N LEU A 164 -7.34 9.58 -13.66
CA LEU A 164 -7.99 10.54 -12.76
C LEU A 164 -7.95 11.93 -13.41
N ASP A 165 -9.10 12.61 -13.50
CA ASP A 165 -9.20 13.98 -14.04
C ASP A 165 -8.40 14.20 -15.34
N HIS A 166 -8.58 13.30 -16.32
CA HIS A 166 -7.89 13.31 -17.62
C HIS A 166 -6.36 13.05 -17.58
N ASP A 167 -5.78 12.77 -16.41
CA ASP A 167 -4.37 12.47 -16.22
C ASP A 167 -4.17 11.04 -15.70
N VAL A 168 -2.94 10.54 -15.89
CA VAL A 168 -2.55 9.19 -15.48
C VAL A 168 -1.75 9.25 -14.18
N MET A 169 -2.24 8.54 -13.16
CA MET A 169 -1.48 8.26 -11.95
C MET A 169 -0.84 6.88 -12.06
N ASN A 170 0.47 6.80 -11.83
CA ASN A 170 1.21 5.55 -11.76
C ASN A 170 1.62 5.28 -10.31
N ASP A 171 1.41 4.05 -9.84
CA ASP A 171 1.79 3.60 -8.50
C ASP A 171 2.56 2.28 -8.62
N PHE A 172 3.82 2.32 -8.25
CA PHE A 172 4.66 1.14 -8.11
C PHE A 172 4.89 0.85 -6.63
N LYS A 173 4.68 -0.42 -6.22
CA LYS A 173 4.88 -0.87 -4.84
C LYS A 173 5.64 -2.20 -4.81
N LEU A 174 6.66 -2.28 -3.97
CA LEU A 174 7.38 -3.50 -3.65
C LEU A 174 7.08 -3.88 -2.21
N THR A 175 6.52 -5.07 -1.98
CA THR A 175 6.14 -5.57 -0.65
C THR A 175 6.93 -6.82 -0.30
N GLY A 176 7.60 -6.81 0.84
CA GLY A 176 8.12 -7.99 1.51
C GLY A 176 7.11 -8.47 2.56
N GLN A 177 6.69 -9.72 2.47
CA GLN A 177 5.75 -10.33 3.41
C GLN A 177 6.45 -11.42 4.22
N PHE A 178 6.51 -11.22 5.55
CA PHE A 178 7.02 -12.18 6.51
C PHE A 178 5.85 -12.97 7.11
N MET A 179 5.75 -14.24 6.79
CA MET A 179 4.64 -15.13 7.15
C MET A 179 4.94 -15.88 8.45
N PHE A 180 4.05 -15.76 9.43
CA PHE A 180 4.09 -16.45 10.73
C PHE A 180 2.94 -17.47 10.82
N GLY A 181 3.00 -18.50 9.95
CA GLY A 181 1.95 -19.49 9.80
C GLY A 181 0.96 -19.16 8.69
N SER A 182 -0.20 -19.81 8.73
CA SER A 182 -1.21 -19.72 7.66
C SER A 182 -2.12 -18.50 7.76
N THR A 183 -2.09 -17.80 8.88
CA THR A 183 -3.09 -16.75 9.17
C THR A 183 -2.46 -15.38 9.34
N PHE A 184 -1.26 -15.30 9.91
CA PHE A 184 -0.65 -14.04 10.29
C PHE A 184 0.60 -13.73 9.47
N SER A 185 0.76 -12.49 9.03
CA SER A 185 2.00 -12.00 8.43
C SER A 185 2.24 -10.52 8.74
N LEU A 186 3.52 -10.13 8.66
CA LEU A 186 3.99 -8.76 8.69
C LEU A 186 4.39 -8.36 7.27
N GLU A 187 3.89 -7.24 6.79
CA GLU A 187 4.26 -6.67 5.50
C GLU A 187 5.11 -5.42 5.71
N VAL A 188 6.16 -5.29 4.90
CA VAL A 188 6.97 -4.08 4.77
C VAL A 188 7.00 -3.72 3.30
N SER A 189 6.60 -2.49 2.97
CA SER A 189 6.49 -2.06 1.58
C SER A 189 7.23 -0.76 1.35
N ALA A 190 7.77 -0.62 0.15
CA ALA A 190 8.25 0.62 -0.41
C ALA A 190 7.46 0.90 -1.69
N GLY A 191 6.99 2.13 -1.85
CA GLY A 191 6.18 2.55 -2.99
C GLY A 191 6.68 3.87 -3.57
N TYR A 192 6.38 4.05 -4.85
CA TYR A 192 6.61 5.29 -5.57
C TYR A 192 5.39 5.56 -6.44
N ASN A 193 4.78 6.72 -6.28
CA ASN A 193 3.71 7.15 -7.16
C ASN A 193 4.01 8.47 -7.84
N THR A 194 3.44 8.61 -9.04
CA THR A 194 3.49 9.86 -9.81
C THR A 194 2.09 10.20 -10.28
N TYR A 195 1.68 11.44 -10.06
CA TYR A 195 0.43 11.96 -10.56
C TYR A 195 0.58 13.45 -10.87
N ARG A 196 0.35 13.85 -12.13
CA ARG A 196 0.71 15.18 -12.65
C ARG A 196 2.19 15.47 -12.37
N ASP A 197 2.52 16.63 -11.80
CA ASP A 197 3.88 17.02 -11.40
C ASP A 197 4.27 16.50 -10.00
N SER A 198 3.39 15.72 -9.36
CA SER A 198 3.63 15.16 -8.03
C SER A 198 4.37 13.85 -8.09
N GLU A 199 5.40 13.74 -7.26
CA GLU A 199 6.11 12.49 -6.99
C GLU A 199 6.08 12.24 -5.47
N GLN A 200 5.70 11.01 -5.09
CA GLN A 200 5.60 10.62 -3.70
C GLN A 200 6.29 9.27 -3.48
N PHE A 201 7.17 9.22 -2.48
CA PHE A 201 7.73 7.98 -1.96
C PHE A 201 6.99 7.55 -0.70
N ASN A 202 6.68 6.26 -0.60
CA ASN A 202 5.93 5.69 0.52
C ASN A 202 6.71 4.53 1.14
N GLY A 203 6.84 4.54 2.47
CA GLY A 203 7.25 3.41 3.27
C GLY A 203 6.09 2.94 4.13
N GLN A 204 5.79 1.64 4.16
CA GLN A 204 4.66 1.09 4.91
C GLN A 204 5.07 -0.14 5.70
N THR A 205 4.45 -0.30 6.87
CA THR A 205 4.46 -1.55 7.62
C THR A 205 3.04 -1.91 7.98
N ALA A 206 2.66 -3.16 7.78
CA ALA A 206 1.31 -3.63 8.07
C ALA A 206 1.30 -5.03 8.68
N VAL A 207 0.32 -5.27 9.52
CA VAL A 207 -0.03 -6.60 10.00
C VAL A 207 -1.19 -7.09 9.15
N LYS A 208 -1.10 -8.33 8.67
CA LYS A 208 -2.10 -8.94 7.80
C LYS A 208 -2.57 -10.27 8.37
N PHE A 209 -3.88 -10.46 8.38
CA PHE A 209 -4.57 -11.69 8.77
C PHE A 209 -5.24 -12.30 7.54
N ALA A 210 -4.82 -13.52 7.21
CA ALA A 210 -5.43 -14.34 6.15
C ALA A 210 -6.43 -15.35 6.76
N PHE A 211 -7.52 -15.62 6.06
CA PHE A 211 -8.58 -16.54 6.50
C PHE A 211 -9.17 -17.34 5.34
#